data_5d41d1912683c20d1d9fb68dbc5fdce5
#
_entry.id   5d41d1912683c20d1d9fb68dbc5fdce5
#
_cell.length_a   1.000
_cell.length_b   1.000
_cell.length_c   1.000
_cell.angle_alpha   90.00
_cell.angle_beta   90.00
_cell.angle_gamma   90.00
#
_symmetry.space_group_name_H-M   'P 1'
#
loop_
_entity.id
_entity.type
_entity.pdbx_description
1 polymer ?
#
loop_
_entity_poly.entity_id
_entity_poly.type
_entity_poly.pdbx_seq_one_letter_code
_entity_poly.pdbx_strand_id
1 'polypeptide(L)'
;MSRVLVLTALALSLTAVSAKAQIAVPSSQQPDHFRDTSMLVPPPGAKVAIVEWEDLECPACAHAFPFVHMAVDHYKIPYVRYDFLIPGHIWSREAAIYARYLQDKVSPELATEYRREVFASQFKFASKDDLNRFTQEFFTKNGKQLPFVIDPTGQLTREVEKDVALGNKLGLTETPTLVVVTPKGWIQVKDVSDLYQAIDQAEASVGGAAPEHHKTTK
;
A
#
# COMPACT_ATOMS: atom_id res chain seq x y z
N MET A 1 30.92 -27.23 -67.43
CA MET A 1 29.85 -27.66 -66.49
C MET A 1 30.14 -26.99 -65.16
N SER A 2 29.57 -25.75 -64.96
CA SER A 2 29.76 -24.97 -63.72
C SER A 2 28.53 -25.14 -62.84
N ARG A 3 28.75 -25.63 -61.63
CA ARG A 3 27.71 -25.71 -60.57
C ARG A 3 27.68 -24.41 -59.79
N VAL A 4 26.59 -23.66 -59.87
CA VAL A 4 26.32 -22.50 -59.07
C VAL A 4 25.72 -22.98 -57.74
N LEU A 5 26.40 -22.71 -56.64
CA LEU A 5 25.90 -22.90 -55.26
C LEU A 5 25.09 -21.64 -54.88
N VAL A 6 23.78 -21.80 -54.68
CA VAL A 6 22.94 -20.76 -54.11
C VAL A 6 22.93 -20.93 -52.60
N LEU A 7 23.57 -19.99 -51.89
CA LEU A 7 23.50 -19.87 -50.43
C LEU A 7 22.25 -19.05 -50.08
N THR A 8 21.22 -19.71 -49.54
CA THR A 8 20.08 -19.06 -48.93
C THR A 8 20.43 -18.70 -47.49
N ALA A 9 20.60 -17.41 -47.23
CA ALA A 9 20.76 -16.87 -45.90
C ALA A 9 19.37 -16.82 -45.20
N LEU A 10 19.20 -17.63 -44.17
CA LEU A 10 18.01 -17.63 -43.32
C LEU A 10 18.22 -16.53 -42.24
N ALA A 11 17.54 -15.40 -42.41
CA ALA A 11 17.51 -14.32 -41.44
C ALA A 11 16.64 -14.70 -40.23
N LEU A 12 17.26 -15.07 -39.12
CA LEU A 12 16.57 -15.34 -37.86
C LEU A 12 16.25 -14.00 -37.19
N SER A 13 15.00 -13.54 -37.31
CA SER A 13 14.51 -12.37 -36.60
C SER A 13 14.30 -12.70 -35.11
N LEU A 14 15.23 -12.30 -34.24
CA LEU A 14 15.05 -12.30 -32.79
C LEU A 14 14.01 -11.22 -32.43
N THR A 15 12.77 -11.63 -32.16
CA THR A 15 11.83 -10.78 -31.45
C THR A 15 12.22 -10.75 -29.97
N ALA A 16 12.79 -9.63 -29.54
CA ALA A 16 13.04 -9.39 -28.11
C ALA A 16 11.69 -9.25 -27.39
N VAL A 17 11.24 -10.30 -26.73
CA VAL A 17 10.17 -10.24 -25.75
C VAL A 17 10.74 -9.50 -24.54
N SER A 18 10.34 -8.25 -24.33
CA SER A 18 10.63 -7.52 -23.10
C SER A 18 9.89 -8.20 -21.94
N ALA A 19 10.52 -9.19 -21.33
CA ALA A 19 10.11 -9.72 -20.06
C ALA A 19 10.30 -8.60 -19.03
N LYS A 20 9.20 -8.09 -18.46
CA LYS A 20 9.28 -7.22 -17.27
C LYS A 20 9.94 -8.04 -16.16
N ALA A 21 11.19 -7.71 -15.84
CA ALA A 21 11.97 -8.44 -14.85
C ALA A 21 11.32 -8.27 -13.47
N GLN A 22 10.86 -9.37 -12.88
CA GLN A 22 10.65 -9.44 -11.43
C GLN A 22 12.03 -9.25 -10.78
N ILE A 23 12.12 -8.30 -9.83
CA ILE A 23 13.31 -8.18 -9.01
C ILE A 23 13.37 -9.46 -8.17
N ALA A 24 14.49 -10.21 -8.26
CA ALA A 24 14.65 -11.47 -7.56
C ALA A 24 14.55 -11.25 -6.04
N VAL A 25 13.45 -11.69 -5.43
CA VAL A 25 13.24 -11.69 -3.98
C VAL A 25 13.86 -12.99 -3.42
N PRO A 26 14.52 -12.96 -2.23
CA PRO A 26 15.00 -14.17 -1.57
C PRO A 26 13.88 -15.21 -1.41
N SER A 27 14.21 -16.50 -1.54
CA SER A 27 13.25 -17.61 -1.64
C SER A 27 12.32 -17.85 -0.45
N SER A 28 12.52 -17.17 0.68
CA SER A 28 11.62 -17.17 1.85
C SER A 28 10.44 -16.20 1.70
N GLN A 29 10.43 -15.37 0.67
CA GLN A 29 9.43 -14.35 0.40
C GLN A 29 8.85 -14.54 -1.01
N GLN A 30 8.27 -15.71 -1.30
CA GLN A 30 7.51 -15.83 -2.55
C GLN A 30 6.30 -14.89 -2.46
N PRO A 31 6.14 -13.96 -3.43
CA PRO A 31 4.99 -13.08 -3.45
C PRO A 31 3.71 -13.89 -3.55
N ASP A 32 2.63 -13.40 -2.94
CA ASP A 32 1.30 -13.90 -3.23
C ASP A 32 1.09 -13.85 -4.75
N HIS A 33 0.32 -14.78 -5.27
CA HIS A 33 -0.01 -14.79 -6.69
C HIS A 33 -1.00 -13.66 -6.99
N PHE A 34 -0.51 -12.42 -7.02
CA PHE A 34 -1.31 -11.29 -7.46
C PHE A 34 -1.84 -11.56 -8.88
N ARG A 35 -3.13 -11.29 -9.07
CA ARG A 35 -3.81 -11.54 -10.35
C ARG A 35 -3.62 -10.40 -11.34
N ASP A 36 -4.08 -9.21 -10.99
CA ASP A 36 -3.94 -8.02 -11.82
C ASP A 36 -3.04 -7.01 -11.12
N THR A 37 -1.81 -6.93 -11.58
CA THR A 37 -0.77 -6.05 -11.02
C THR A 37 -0.68 -4.71 -11.77
N SER A 38 -1.62 -4.40 -12.65
CA SER A 38 -1.57 -3.18 -13.48
C SER A 38 -1.56 -1.89 -12.67
N MET A 39 -2.09 -1.93 -11.45
CA MET A 39 -2.13 -0.82 -10.52
C MET A 39 -0.85 -0.69 -9.65
N LEU A 40 0.02 -1.70 -9.65
CA LEU A 40 1.28 -1.67 -8.89
C LEU A 40 2.33 -0.84 -9.63
N VAL A 41 2.06 0.45 -9.70
CA VAL A 41 2.94 1.45 -10.32
C VAL A 41 3.02 2.68 -9.40
N PRO A 42 4.16 3.37 -9.36
CA PRO A 42 4.27 4.57 -8.56
C PRO A 42 3.39 5.70 -9.12
N PRO A 43 2.97 6.66 -8.29
CA PRO A 43 2.30 7.87 -8.75
C PRO A 43 3.13 8.62 -9.80
N PRO A 44 2.48 9.41 -10.68
CA PRO A 44 3.17 10.18 -11.71
C PRO A 44 4.32 11.01 -11.15
N GLY A 45 5.52 10.88 -11.75
CA GLY A 45 6.73 11.58 -11.33
C GLY A 45 7.55 10.89 -10.23
N ALA A 46 7.01 9.89 -9.55
CA ALA A 46 7.75 9.12 -8.55
C ALA A 46 8.51 7.94 -9.19
N LYS A 47 9.71 7.68 -8.67
CA LYS A 47 10.52 6.52 -9.06
C LYS A 47 10.27 5.31 -8.17
N VAL A 48 9.96 5.56 -6.89
CA VAL A 48 9.64 4.54 -5.88
C VAL A 48 8.45 5.05 -5.08
N ALA A 49 7.56 4.15 -4.67
CA ALA A 49 6.47 4.46 -3.74
C ALA A 49 6.12 3.23 -2.90
N ILE A 50 5.55 3.46 -1.73
CA ILE A 50 4.91 2.41 -0.92
C ILE A 50 3.43 2.41 -1.28
N VAL A 51 2.87 1.23 -1.53
CA VAL A 51 1.43 1.00 -1.69
C VAL A 51 1.00 0.02 -0.60
N GLU A 52 -0.04 0.39 0.14
CA GLU A 52 -0.57 -0.42 1.23
C GLU A 52 -2.08 -0.59 1.11
N TRP A 53 -2.55 -1.82 1.37
CA TRP A 53 -3.94 -2.11 1.68
C TRP A 53 -4.03 -2.44 3.15
N GLU A 54 -4.82 -1.64 3.88
CA GLU A 54 -4.97 -1.76 5.34
C GLU A 54 -6.44 -1.88 5.76
N ASP A 55 -6.64 -2.41 6.96
CA ASP A 55 -7.93 -2.46 7.66
C ASP A 55 -7.74 -1.91 9.07
N LEU A 56 -8.53 -0.91 9.44
CA LEU A 56 -8.41 -0.24 10.74
C LEU A 56 -8.76 -1.15 11.93
N GLU A 57 -9.45 -2.27 11.70
CA GLU A 57 -9.74 -3.28 12.72
C GLU A 57 -8.66 -4.39 12.79
N CYS A 58 -7.72 -4.44 11.83
CA CYS A 58 -6.70 -5.46 11.74
C CYS A 58 -5.53 -5.20 12.72
N PRO A 59 -5.23 -6.11 13.67
CA PRO A 59 -4.11 -5.93 14.60
C PRO A 59 -2.74 -5.91 13.91
N ALA A 60 -2.58 -6.67 12.82
CA ALA A 60 -1.34 -6.66 12.04
C ALA A 60 -1.10 -5.31 11.36
N CYS A 61 -2.17 -4.62 10.90
CA CYS A 61 -2.08 -3.25 10.39
C CYS A 61 -1.68 -2.27 11.50
N ALA A 62 -2.25 -2.41 12.71
CA ALA A 62 -1.84 -1.61 13.85
C ALA A 62 -0.35 -1.78 14.19
N HIS A 63 0.18 -2.99 14.06
CA HIS A 63 1.61 -3.27 14.23
C HIS A 63 2.44 -2.64 13.11
N ALA A 64 2.03 -2.72 11.87
CA ALA A 64 2.77 -2.22 10.71
C ALA A 64 2.79 -0.68 10.62
N PHE A 65 1.73 -0.01 11.05
CA PHE A 65 1.52 1.43 10.89
C PHE A 65 2.72 2.30 11.30
N PRO A 66 3.33 2.16 12.51
CA PRO A 66 4.49 2.98 12.88
C PRO A 66 5.70 2.74 11.98
N PHE A 67 5.96 1.52 11.54
CA PHE A 67 7.10 1.19 10.67
C PHE A 67 6.93 1.80 9.27
N VAL A 68 5.71 1.71 8.71
CA VAL A 68 5.39 2.30 7.40
C VAL A 68 5.58 3.82 7.45
N HIS A 69 5.03 4.48 8.47
CA HIS A 69 5.16 5.94 8.60
C HIS A 69 6.60 6.39 8.86
N MET A 70 7.38 5.64 9.66
CA MET A 70 8.81 5.90 9.82
C MET A 70 9.57 5.75 8.49
N ALA A 71 9.24 4.75 7.67
CA ALA A 71 9.86 4.58 6.36
C ALA A 71 9.49 5.74 5.41
N VAL A 72 8.22 6.12 5.35
CA VAL A 72 7.76 7.29 4.57
C VAL A 72 8.51 8.54 4.97
N ASP A 73 8.65 8.78 6.27
CA ASP A 73 9.35 9.95 6.81
C ASP A 73 10.86 9.91 6.53
N HIS A 74 11.47 8.74 6.53
CA HIS A 74 12.90 8.57 6.27
C HIS A 74 13.24 8.75 4.78
N TYR A 75 12.54 8.04 3.91
CA TYR A 75 12.83 8.01 2.46
C TYR A 75 12.20 9.17 1.70
N LYS A 76 11.21 9.86 2.28
CA LYS A 76 10.45 10.94 1.60
C LYS A 76 9.84 10.53 0.26
N ILE A 77 9.46 9.25 0.16
CA ILE A 77 8.79 8.69 -1.01
C ILE A 77 7.27 8.75 -0.86
N PRO A 78 6.52 8.76 -1.96
CA PRO A 78 5.05 8.70 -1.91
C PRO A 78 4.56 7.45 -1.19
N TYR A 79 3.49 7.64 -0.42
CA TYR A 79 2.73 6.59 0.23
C TYR A 79 1.29 6.61 -0.29
N VAL A 80 0.87 5.51 -0.88
CA VAL A 80 -0.47 5.31 -1.42
C VAL A 80 -1.17 4.25 -0.58
N ARG A 81 -2.28 4.62 0.03
CA ARG A 81 -3.03 3.76 0.93
C ARG A 81 -4.42 3.48 0.37
N TYR A 82 -4.84 2.25 0.49
CA TYR A 82 -6.17 1.77 0.15
C TYR A 82 -6.82 1.11 1.36
N ASP A 83 -8.14 1.26 1.49
CA ASP A 83 -8.93 0.54 2.49
C ASP A 83 -9.25 -0.87 1.95
N PHE A 84 -8.95 -1.94 2.72
CA PHE A 84 -9.30 -3.31 2.36
C PHE A 84 -9.93 -4.03 3.56
N LEU A 85 -11.25 -4.10 3.55
CA LEU A 85 -12.04 -4.58 4.70
C LEU A 85 -12.06 -6.11 4.75
N ILE A 86 -11.50 -6.68 5.82
CA ILE A 86 -11.47 -8.13 6.04
C ILE A 86 -12.85 -8.62 6.46
N PRO A 87 -13.38 -9.69 5.82
CA PRO A 87 -14.65 -10.29 6.25
C PRO A 87 -14.61 -10.71 7.73
N GLY A 88 -15.63 -10.29 8.49
CA GLY A 88 -15.73 -10.57 9.92
C GLY A 88 -15.26 -9.44 10.83
N HIS A 89 -14.55 -8.46 10.32
CA HIS A 89 -14.29 -7.21 11.03
C HIS A 89 -15.59 -6.39 11.10
N ILE A 90 -16.05 -6.09 12.31
CA ILE A 90 -17.42 -5.61 12.53
C ILE A 90 -17.55 -4.08 12.45
N TRP A 91 -16.44 -3.33 12.72
CA TRP A 91 -16.43 -1.88 12.73
C TRP A 91 -15.45 -1.24 11.73
N SER A 92 -14.69 -2.05 10.98
CA SER A 92 -13.67 -1.56 10.07
C SER A 92 -14.23 -0.63 8.97
N ARG A 93 -15.43 -0.94 8.43
CA ARG A 93 -16.10 -0.09 7.44
C ARG A 93 -16.40 1.31 7.96
N GLU A 94 -16.96 1.41 9.15
CA GLU A 94 -17.27 2.70 9.78
C GLU A 94 -15.98 3.47 10.07
N ALA A 95 -14.94 2.81 10.57
CA ALA A 95 -13.66 3.44 10.82
C ALA A 95 -13.01 3.99 9.54
N ALA A 96 -13.07 3.22 8.44
CA ALA A 96 -12.59 3.67 7.13
C ALA A 96 -13.37 4.90 6.63
N ILE A 97 -14.69 4.91 6.76
CA ILE A 97 -15.54 6.05 6.36
C ILE A 97 -15.20 7.30 7.19
N TYR A 98 -15.03 7.18 8.53
CA TYR A 98 -14.60 8.29 9.37
C TYR A 98 -13.23 8.85 8.98
N ALA A 99 -12.27 7.95 8.74
CA ALA A 99 -10.94 8.35 8.31
C ALA A 99 -10.96 9.04 6.93
N ARG A 100 -11.77 8.54 6.00
CA ARG A 100 -11.98 9.14 4.68
C ARG A 100 -12.64 10.53 4.79
N TYR A 101 -13.65 10.67 5.64
CA TYR A 101 -14.26 11.96 5.92
C TYR A 101 -13.23 12.98 6.40
N LEU A 102 -12.41 12.60 7.38
CA LEU A 102 -11.37 13.47 7.89
C LEU A 102 -10.39 13.87 6.79
N GLN A 103 -9.95 12.92 5.96
CA GLN A 103 -9.03 13.15 4.85
C GLN A 103 -9.59 14.16 3.83
N ASP A 104 -10.84 14.00 3.41
CA ASP A 104 -11.42 14.72 2.28
C ASP A 104 -12.10 16.04 2.69
N LYS A 105 -12.61 16.11 3.93
CA LYS A 105 -13.43 17.23 4.39
C LYS A 105 -12.78 18.06 5.49
N VAL A 106 -11.70 17.57 6.11
CA VAL A 106 -11.01 18.27 7.20
C VAL A 106 -9.54 18.49 6.89
N SER A 107 -8.70 17.47 7.05
CA SER A 107 -7.31 17.47 6.58
C SER A 107 -6.73 16.05 6.52
N PRO A 108 -5.79 15.78 5.58
CA PRO A 108 -5.08 14.50 5.50
C PRO A 108 -4.28 14.18 6.77
N GLU A 109 -3.71 15.20 7.43
CA GLU A 109 -2.92 15.04 8.66
C GLU A 109 -3.81 14.55 9.79
N LEU A 110 -5.02 15.13 9.94
CA LEU A 110 -5.97 14.72 10.96
C LEU A 110 -6.53 13.31 10.69
N ALA A 111 -6.67 12.93 9.42
CA ALA A 111 -7.03 11.58 9.04
C ALA A 111 -5.94 10.56 9.43
N THR A 112 -4.67 10.91 9.25
CA THR A 112 -3.53 10.08 9.66
C THR A 112 -3.47 9.96 11.18
N GLU A 113 -3.71 11.05 11.91
CA GLU A 113 -3.80 11.04 13.38
C GLU A 113 -4.94 10.14 13.87
N TYR A 114 -6.12 10.25 13.25
CA TYR A 114 -7.26 9.40 13.56
C TYR A 114 -6.93 7.91 13.39
N ARG A 115 -6.31 7.54 12.26
CA ARG A 115 -5.89 6.15 12.01
C ARG A 115 -4.92 5.67 13.09
N ARG A 116 -3.93 6.49 13.44
CA ARG A 116 -2.98 6.18 14.50
C ARG A 116 -3.66 5.94 15.84
N GLU A 117 -4.59 6.81 16.24
CA GLU A 117 -5.32 6.67 17.51
C GLU A 117 -6.29 5.48 17.50
N VAL A 118 -6.94 5.18 16.36
CA VAL A 118 -7.77 3.99 16.18
C VAL A 118 -6.92 2.73 16.35
N PHE A 119 -5.78 2.61 15.65
CA PHE A 119 -4.87 1.47 15.79
C PHE A 119 -4.37 1.30 17.23
N ALA A 120 -4.00 2.38 17.89
CA ALA A 120 -3.55 2.33 19.29
C ALA A 120 -4.67 1.96 20.27
N SER A 121 -5.93 2.06 19.87
CA SER A 121 -7.10 1.85 20.72
C SER A 121 -7.97 0.65 20.31
N GLN A 122 -7.58 -0.16 19.33
CA GLN A 122 -8.37 -1.30 18.83
C GLN A 122 -8.92 -2.19 19.95
N PHE A 123 -8.11 -2.46 20.97
CA PHE A 123 -8.50 -3.32 22.10
C PHE A 123 -9.66 -2.76 22.95
N LYS A 124 -10.03 -1.50 22.76
CA LYS A 124 -11.16 -0.85 23.44
C LYS A 124 -12.48 -1.00 22.68
N PHE A 125 -12.45 -1.46 21.44
CA PHE A 125 -13.63 -1.49 20.56
C PHE A 125 -14.15 -2.91 20.45
N ALA A 126 -15.18 -3.24 21.24
CA ALA A 126 -15.92 -4.48 21.13
C ALA A 126 -17.15 -4.36 20.19
N SER A 127 -17.47 -3.15 19.76
CA SER A 127 -18.66 -2.85 18.95
C SER A 127 -18.49 -1.58 18.11
N LYS A 128 -19.39 -1.36 17.16
CA LYS A 128 -19.50 -0.10 16.41
C LYS A 128 -19.78 1.09 17.33
N ASP A 129 -20.55 0.89 18.40
CA ASP A 129 -20.85 1.94 19.35
C ASP A 129 -19.62 2.40 20.14
N ASP A 130 -18.68 1.49 20.41
CA ASP A 130 -17.41 1.85 21.04
C ASP A 130 -16.58 2.73 20.10
N LEU A 131 -16.47 2.34 18.82
CA LEU A 131 -15.81 3.15 17.80
C LEU A 131 -16.50 4.52 17.66
N ASN A 132 -17.82 4.57 17.64
CA ASN A 132 -18.57 5.84 17.48
C ASN A 132 -18.30 6.79 18.64
N ARG A 133 -18.30 6.30 19.90
CA ARG A 133 -17.95 7.11 21.07
C ARG A 133 -16.50 7.64 20.96
N PHE A 134 -15.57 6.75 20.66
CA PHE A 134 -14.17 7.14 20.43
C PHE A 134 -14.06 8.22 19.35
N THR A 135 -14.74 8.04 18.22
CA THR A 135 -14.73 9.01 17.12
C THR A 135 -15.29 10.36 17.54
N GLN A 136 -16.41 10.37 18.29
CA GLN A 136 -16.97 11.60 18.84
C GLN A 136 -15.98 12.33 19.76
N GLU A 137 -15.28 11.60 20.65
CA GLU A 137 -14.26 12.13 21.52
C GLU A 137 -13.06 12.67 20.73
N PHE A 138 -12.62 11.94 19.71
CA PHE A 138 -11.55 12.37 18.81
C PHE A 138 -11.86 13.70 18.11
N PHE A 139 -13.07 13.84 17.55
CA PHE A 139 -13.51 15.07 16.91
C PHE A 139 -13.52 16.23 17.92
N THR A 140 -14.11 16.01 19.09
CA THR A 140 -14.21 17.03 20.16
C THR A 140 -12.81 17.47 20.64
N LYS A 141 -11.91 16.53 20.89
CA LYS A 141 -10.51 16.78 21.29
C LYS A 141 -9.78 17.66 20.27
N ASN A 142 -10.08 17.49 18.99
CA ASN A 142 -9.46 18.24 17.91
C ASN A 142 -10.24 19.52 17.52
N GLY A 143 -11.18 19.96 18.34
CA GLY A 143 -11.96 21.19 18.09
C GLY A 143 -12.88 21.07 16.87
N LYS A 144 -13.29 19.86 16.52
CA LYS A 144 -14.19 19.55 15.41
C LYS A 144 -15.52 19.02 15.92
N GLN A 145 -16.55 19.15 15.11
CA GLN A 145 -17.85 18.56 15.40
C GLN A 145 -18.07 17.39 14.45
N LEU A 146 -18.39 16.20 15.00
CA LEU A 146 -18.79 15.06 14.20
C LEU A 146 -20.18 15.34 13.59
N PRO A 147 -20.34 15.29 12.25
CA PRO A 147 -21.66 15.46 11.63
C PRO A 147 -22.64 14.37 12.07
N PHE A 148 -23.91 14.74 12.21
CA PHE A 148 -24.96 13.77 12.55
C PHE A 148 -25.07 12.63 11.52
N VAL A 149 -24.86 12.93 10.22
CA VAL A 149 -24.73 11.95 9.14
C VAL A 149 -23.38 12.18 8.47
N ILE A 150 -22.46 11.21 8.59
CA ILE A 150 -21.09 11.36 8.11
C ILE A 150 -20.99 11.24 6.57
N ASP A 151 -21.83 10.45 5.96
CA ASP A 151 -21.83 10.17 4.51
C ASP A 151 -23.25 10.27 3.91
N PRO A 152 -23.86 11.47 3.87
CA PRO A 152 -25.26 11.64 3.45
C PRO A 152 -25.52 11.27 1.99
N THR A 153 -24.48 11.26 1.15
CA THR A 153 -24.57 10.93 -0.28
C THR A 153 -24.09 9.51 -0.60
N GLY A 154 -23.52 8.80 0.37
CA GLY A 154 -22.85 7.52 0.16
C GLY A 154 -21.56 7.63 -0.64
N GLN A 155 -21.00 8.82 -0.83
CA GLN A 155 -19.76 9.02 -1.60
C GLN A 155 -18.57 8.34 -0.92
N LEU A 156 -18.36 8.56 0.38
CA LEU A 156 -17.24 8.00 1.13
C LEU A 156 -17.32 6.47 1.17
N THR A 157 -18.53 5.93 1.33
CA THR A 157 -18.77 4.48 1.26
C THR A 157 -18.36 3.92 -0.09
N ARG A 158 -18.74 4.58 -1.21
CA ARG A 158 -18.32 4.13 -2.55
C ARG A 158 -16.82 4.20 -2.78
N GLU A 159 -16.13 5.15 -2.18
CA GLU A 159 -14.68 5.26 -2.27
C GLU A 159 -13.98 4.11 -1.54
N VAL A 160 -14.42 3.78 -0.32
CA VAL A 160 -13.96 2.60 0.41
C VAL A 160 -14.24 1.32 -0.38
N GLU A 161 -15.45 1.16 -0.94
CA GLU A 161 -15.80 0.00 -1.76
C GLU A 161 -14.97 -0.11 -3.05
N LYS A 162 -14.59 1.01 -3.65
CA LYS A 162 -13.69 1.06 -4.79
C LYS A 162 -12.29 0.55 -4.41
N ASP A 163 -11.77 0.94 -3.25
CA ASP A 163 -10.48 0.45 -2.76
C ASP A 163 -10.53 -1.06 -2.49
N VAL A 164 -11.59 -1.55 -1.86
CA VAL A 164 -11.83 -2.99 -1.66
C VAL A 164 -11.90 -3.73 -3.00
N ALA A 165 -12.59 -3.17 -3.99
CA ALA A 165 -12.69 -3.77 -5.32
C ALA A 165 -11.31 -3.85 -6.02
N LEU A 166 -10.45 -2.84 -5.84
CA LEU A 166 -9.07 -2.87 -6.34
C LEU A 166 -8.24 -3.97 -5.68
N GLY A 167 -8.33 -4.12 -4.35
CA GLY A 167 -7.66 -5.21 -3.63
C GLY A 167 -8.16 -6.59 -4.07
N ASN A 168 -9.48 -6.76 -4.24
CA ASN A 168 -10.07 -7.99 -4.78
C ASN A 168 -9.59 -8.30 -6.20
N LYS A 169 -9.43 -7.29 -7.06
CA LYS A 169 -8.91 -7.43 -8.42
C LYS A 169 -7.44 -7.87 -8.40
N LEU A 170 -6.64 -7.33 -7.50
CA LEU A 170 -5.27 -7.75 -7.25
C LEU A 170 -5.20 -9.17 -6.67
N GLY A 171 -6.25 -9.64 -6.03
CA GLY A 171 -6.37 -10.98 -5.45
C GLY A 171 -5.98 -11.04 -3.98
N LEU A 172 -6.12 -9.94 -3.25
CA LEU A 172 -5.78 -9.88 -1.83
C LEU A 172 -6.72 -10.73 -0.98
N THR A 173 -6.19 -11.27 0.10
CA THR A 173 -6.91 -12.07 1.10
C THR A 173 -6.56 -11.67 2.52
N GLU A 174 -5.59 -10.78 2.72
CA GLU A 174 -5.07 -10.38 4.02
C GLU A 174 -4.65 -8.91 4.07
N THR A 175 -4.55 -8.37 5.29
CA THR A 175 -4.00 -7.05 5.59
C THR A 175 -3.00 -7.12 6.76
N PRO A 176 -1.98 -6.25 6.80
CA PRO A 176 -1.65 -5.32 5.73
C PRO A 176 -1.08 -6.05 4.52
N THR A 177 -1.38 -5.59 3.32
CA THR A 177 -0.61 -5.94 2.14
C THR A 177 0.24 -4.74 1.75
N LEU A 178 1.56 -4.89 1.88
CA LEU A 178 2.55 -3.85 1.60
C LEU A 178 3.31 -4.18 0.33
N VAL A 179 3.42 -3.20 -0.58
CA VAL A 179 4.15 -3.34 -1.84
C VAL A 179 4.99 -2.10 -2.09
N VAL A 180 6.28 -2.28 -2.34
CA VAL A 180 7.15 -1.22 -2.85
C VAL A 180 7.13 -1.28 -4.37
N VAL A 181 6.72 -0.19 -5.02
CA VAL A 181 6.50 -0.13 -6.47
C VAL A 181 7.50 0.78 -7.17
N THR A 182 7.91 0.39 -8.38
CA THR A 182 8.76 1.17 -9.29
C THR A 182 8.20 1.10 -10.72
N PRO A 183 8.64 1.95 -11.65
CA PRO A 183 8.28 1.81 -13.06
C PRO A 183 8.74 0.49 -13.70
N LYS A 184 9.72 -0.20 -13.08
CA LYS A 184 10.29 -1.46 -13.58
C LYS A 184 9.65 -2.71 -13.00
N GLY A 185 8.95 -2.59 -11.86
CA GLY A 185 8.33 -3.71 -11.16
C GLY A 185 7.99 -3.37 -9.72
N TRP A 186 7.72 -4.39 -8.92
CA TRP A 186 7.27 -4.25 -7.54
C TRP A 186 7.90 -5.32 -6.64
N ILE A 187 7.97 -5.03 -5.34
CA ILE A 187 8.43 -5.94 -4.28
C ILE A 187 7.31 -6.02 -3.25
N GLN A 188 6.74 -7.20 -3.01
CA GLN A 188 5.83 -7.41 -1.89
C GLN A 188 6.64 -7.55 -0.60
N VAL A 189 6.24 -6.82 0.42
CA VAL A 189 6.84 -6.87 1.76
C VAL A 189 5.98 -7.77 2.64
N LYS A 190 6.47 -8.97 2.94
CA LYS A 190 5.74 -9.96 3.76
C LYS A 190 5.88 -9.70 5.26
N ASP A 191 7.03 -9.26 5.69
CA ASP A 191 7.28 -8.81 7.06
C ASP A 191 7.64 -7.33 7.03
N VAL A 192 6.94 -6.53 7.83
CA VAL A 192 7.16 -5.08 7.86
C VAL A 192 8.60 -4.71 8.26
N SER A 193 9.33 -5.58 8.96
CA SER A 193 10.75 -5.40 9.27
C SER A 193 11.64 -5.35 8.03
N ASP A 194 11.19 -5.93 6.91
CA ASP A 194 11.92 -5.94 5.63
C ASP A 194 11.62 -4.71 4.77
N LEU A 195 10.74 -3.80 5.21
CA LEU A 195 10.29 -2.66 4.41
C LEU A 195 11.43 -1.75 3.97
N TYR A 196 12.37 -1.44 4.85
CA TYR A 196 13.53 -0.61 4.53
C TYR A 196 14.40 -1.26 3.46
N GLN A 197 14.68 -2.56 3.61
CA GLN A 197 15.45 -3.32 2.61
C GLN A 197 14.76 -3.35 1.25
N ALA A 198 13.43 -3.51 1.22
CA ALA A 198 12.65 -3.49 0.00
C ALA A 198 12.71 -2.12 -0.71
N ILE A 199 12.67 -1.03 0.06
CA ILE A 199 12.81 0.32 -0.48
C ILE A 199 14.22 0.53 -1.05
N ASP A 200 15.28 0.16 -0.31
CA ASP A 200 16.68 0.26 -0.79
C ASP A 200 16.89 -0.51 -2.10
N GLN A 201 16.35 -1.72 -2.21
CA GLN A 201 16.40 -2.51 -3.45
C GLN A 201 15.64 -1.83 -4.60
N ALA A 202 14.47 -1.27 -4.31
CA ALA A 202 13.66 -0.55 -5.29
C ALA A 202 14.39 0.70 -5.80
N GLU A 203 14.99 1.50 -4.91
CA GLU A 203 15.77 2.69 -5.27
C GLU A 203 17.01 2.33 -6.12
N ALA A 204 17.76 1.29 -5.72
CA ALA A 204 18.89 0.79 -6.50
C ALA A 204 18.48 0.37 -7.92
N SER A 205 17.30 -0.26 -8.07
CA SER A 205 16.78 -0.72 -9.37
C SER A 205 16.47 0.42 -10.36
N VAL A 206 16.16 1.61 -9.85
CA VAL A 206 15.81 2.79 -10.67
C VAL A 206 16.92 3.84 -10.73
N GLY A 207 18.13 3.52 -10.18
CA GLY A 207 19.30 4.37 -10.23
C GLY A 207 19.29 5.49 -9.19
N GLY A 208 18.58 5.31 -8.08
CA GLY A 208 18.72 6.11 -6.87
C GLY A 208 19.99 5.70 -6.10
N ALA A 209 20.69 6.64 -5.47
CA ALA A 209 21.71 6.29 -4.47
C ALA A 209 20.96 5.82 -3.22
N ALA A 210 21.32 4.64 -2.69
CA ALA A 210 20.81 4.21 -1.40
C ALA A 210 21.19 5.24 -0.33
N PRO A 211 20.27 5.60 0.60
CA PRO A 211 20.65 6.44 1.73
C PRO A 211 21.76 5.75 2.51
N GLU A 212 22.80 6.50 2.89
CA GLU A 212 23.89 5.97 3.71
C GLU A 212 23.30 5.52 5.06
N HIS A 213 23.29 4.20 5.28
CA HIS A 213 23.00 3.66 6.60
C HIS A 213 24.08 4.15 7.57
N HIS A 214 23.77 5.09 8.44
CA HIS A 214 24.60 5.40 9.59
C HIS A 214 24.71 4.12 10.43
N LYS A 215 25.85 3.41 10.28
CA LYS A 215 26.24 2.38 11.23
C LYS A 215 26.40 3.04 12.59
N THR A 216 25.43 2.85 13.46
CA THR A 216 25.60 3.13 14.89
C THR A 216 26.68 2.19 15.39
N THR A 217 27.92 2.69 15.44
CA THR A 217 29.00 2.07 16.21
C THR A 217 28.58 2.06 17.67
N LYS A 218 28.62 0.87 18.25
CA LYS A 218 28.46 0.64 19.69
C LYS A 218 29.57 1.34 20.46
#